data_4f36f308bae92bd4bd444ccd48866d01
#
_entry.id   4f36f308bae92bd4bd444ccd48866d01
#
_cell.length_a   1.000
_cell.length_b   1.000
_cell.length_c   1.000
_cell.angle_alpha   90.00
_cell.angle_beta   90.00
_cell.angle_gamma   90.00
#
_symmetry.space_group_name_H-M   'P 1'
#
loop_
_entity.id
_entity.type
_entity.pdbx_description
1 polymer ?
#
loop_
_entity_poly.entity_id
_entity_poly.type
_entity_poly.pdbx_seq_one_letter_code
_entity_poly.pdbx_strand_id
1 'polypeptide(L)'
;LSSSSAASDVYKRQDIGCTAIMISNHGGRQLDGSRSPFDQLKAISDAVGDKLEIILDGGVRRGTHVLKALAAGAKACSFGKMFLFSLAAGGQQGVEHLLKNMHDEISRNMVLMGCKNLKELNNSKLIYRR
;
A
#
# COMPACT_ATOMS: atom_id res chain seq x y z
N LEU A 1 -14.66 -16.07 1.56
CA LEU A 1 -14.10 -15.84 0.21
C LEU A 1 -12.65 -16.29 0.22
N SER A 2 -12.35 -17.37 -0.48
CA SER A 2 -11.01 -17.92 -0.55
C SER A 2 -10.07 -16.98 -1.30
N SER A 3 -8.78 -17.00 -0.95
CA SER A 3 -7.72 -16.24 -1.65
C SER A 3 -7.66 -16.52 -3.16
N SER A 4 -8.20 -17.65 -3.61
CA SER A 4 -8.26 -18.03 -5.03
C SER A 4 -9.21 -17.17 -5.87
N SER A 5 -10.28 -16.59 -5.30
CA SER A 5 -11.22 -15.75 -6.05
C SER A 5 -10.62 -14.37 -6.36
N ALA A 6 -9.87 -13.78 -5.43
CA ALA A 6 -9.21 -12.50 -5.68
C ALA A 6 -8.13 -12.63 -6.76
N ALA A 7 -7.33 -13.70 -6.75
CA ALA A 7 -6.33 -13.94 -7.78
C ALA A 7 -6.96 -14.19 -9.16
N SER A 8 -8.05 -14.97 -9.25
CA SER A 8 -8.72 -15.24 -10.54
C SER A 8 -9.32 -13.98 -11.17
N ASP A 9 -9.87 -13.06 -10.35
CA ASP A 9 -10.38 -11.79 -10.85
C ASP A 9 -9.27 -10.84 -11.33
N VAL A 10 -8.08 -10.96 -10.77
CA VAL A 10 -6.91 -10.20 -11.20
C VAL A 10 -6.37 -10.71 -12.54
N TYR A 11 -6.34 -12.03 -12.78
CA TYR A 11 -5.96 -12.59 -14.07
C TYR A 11 -6.86 -12.12 -15.21
N LYS A 12 -8.17 -12.07 -14.99
CA LYS A 12 -9.14 -11.55 -15.98
C LYS A 12 -8.86 -10.10 -16.39
N ARG A 13 -8.30 -9.30 -15.49
CA ARG A 13 -7.98 -7.89 -15.76
C ARG A 13 -6.75 -7.71 -16.65
N GLN A 14 -5.84 -8.67 -16.68
CA GLN A 14 -4.72 -8.70 -17.63
C GLN A 14 -5.22 -8.88 -19.07
N ASP A 15 -6.16 -9.79 -19.26
CA ASP A 15 -6.69 -10.12 -20.58
C ASP A 15 -7.42 -8.93 -21.24
N ILE A 16 -7.88 -7.97 -20.46
CA ILE A 16 -8.54 -6.73 -20.92
C ILE A 16 -7.58 -5.52 -21.01
N GLY A 17 -6.27 -5.73 -20.87
CA GLY A 17 -5.26 -4.69 -21.08
C GLY A 17 -4.98 -3.76 -19.92
N CYS A 18 -5.37 -4.11 -18.69
CA CYS A 18 -4.96 -3.35 -17.50
C CYS A 18 -3.46 -3.44 -17.29
N THR A 19 -2.83 -2.32 -16.95
CA THR A 19 -1.38 -2.23 -16.62
C THR A 19 -1.14 -2.13 -15.11
N ALA A 20 -2.15 -1.73 -14.35
CA ALA A 20 -2.07 -1.59 -12.90
C ALA A 20 -3.40 -1.97 -12.22
N ILE A 21 -3.31 -2.34 -10.95
CA ILE A 21 -4.46 -2.60 -10.08
C ILE A 21 -4.32 -1.86 -8.76
N MET A 22 -5.45 -1.44 -8.20
CA MET A 22 -5.50 -0.88 -6.85
C MET A 22 -6.18 -1.86 -5.90
N ILE A 23 -5.46 -2.30 -4.87
CA ILE A 23 -6.01 -3.13 -3.80
C ILE A 23 -6.59 -2.19 -2.74
N SER A 24 -7.91 -2.22 -2.58
CA SER A 24 -8.62 -1.34 -1.65
C SER A 24 -9.80 -2.05 -1.00
N ASN A 25 -10.08 -1.74 0.27
CA ASN A 25 -11.32 -2.06 0.95
C ASN A 25 -12.17 -0.80 1.18
N HIS A 26 -11.87 0.28 0.46
CA HIS A 26 -12.55 1.58 0.58
C HIS A 26 -12.53 2.13 2.02
N GLY A 27 -11.46 1.85 2.77
CA GLY A 27 -11.33 2.25 4.17
C GLY A 27 -12.32 1.55 5.13
N GLY A 28 -12.85 0.40 4.74
CA GLY A 28 -13.84 -0.37 5.50
C GLY A 28 -15.26 0.22 5.48
N ARG A 29 -15.53 1.22 4.64
CA ARG A 29 -16.82 1.95 4.66
C ARG A 29 -17.96 1.21 3.97
N GLN A 30 -17.67 0.40 2.96
CA GLN A 30 -18.70 -0.30 2.18
C GLN A 30 -19.04 -1.65 2.81
N LEU A 31 -18.02 -2.42 3.15
CA LEU A 31 -18.18 -3.71 3.80
C LEU A 31 -17.30 -3.73 5.05
N ASP A 32 -17.93 -3.62 6.21
CA ASP A 32 -17.28 -3.83 7.48
C ASP A 32 -16.84 -5.29 7.64
N GLY A 33 -15.69 -5.51 8.26
CA GLY A 33 -15.11 -6.85 8.39
C GLY A 33 -14.46 -7.40 7.10
N SER A 34 -14.37 -6.62 6.00
CA SER A 34 -13.57 -7.00 4.85
C SER A 34 -12.08 -7.09 5.22
N ARG A 35 -11.34 -7.97 4.53
CA ARG A 35 -9.89 -8.11 4.77
C ARG A 35 -9.16 -6.80 4.53
N SER A 36 -8.12 -6.56 5.33
CA SER A 36 -7.24 -5.42 5.10
C SER A 36 -6.54 -5.55 3.74
N PRO A 37 -6.38 -4.45 3.00
CA PRO A 37 -5.63 -4.45 1.74
C PRO A 37 -4.21 -4.99 1.90
N PHE A 38 -3.54 -4.69 3.01
CA PHE A 38 -2.19 -5.16 3.29
C PHE A 38 -2.12 -6.68 3.46
N ASP A 39 -3.12 -7.31 4.10
CA ASP A 39 -3.16 -8.75 4.32
C ASP A 39 -3.34 -9.55 3.01
N GLN A 40 -3.85 -8.90 1.97
CA GLN A 40 -4.04 -9.49 0.65
C GLN A 40 -2.88 -9.19 -0.31
N LEU A 41 -2.08 -8.15 0.00
CA LEU A 41 -1.05 -7.61 -0.90
C LEU A 41 -0.06 -8.68 -1.33
N LYS A 42 0.47 -9.47 -0.38
CA LYS A 42 1.46 -10.49 -0.72
C LYS A 42 0.91 -11.55 -1.67
N ALA A 43 -0.26 -12.07 -1.40
CA ALA A 43 -0.89 -13.09 -2.25
C ALA A 43 -1.16 -12.57 -3.67
N ILE A 44 -1.59 -11.31 -3.78
CA ILE A 44 -1.82 -10.66 -5.08
C ILE A 44 -0.50 -10.37 -5.78
N SER A 45 0.51 -9.89 -5.06
CA SER A 45 1.84 -9.63 -5.62
C SER A 45 2.51 -10.90 -6.14
N ASP A 46 2.38 -12.00 -5.41
CA ASP A 46 2.91 -13.32 -5.86
C ASP A 46 2.18 -13.83 -7.12
N ALA A 47 0.89 -13.47 -7.27
CA ALA A 47 0.10 -13.93 -8.41
C ALA A 47 0.34 -13.10 -9.70
N VAL A 48 0.53 -11.78 -9.59
CA VAL A 48 0.51 -10.89 -10.76
C VAL A 48 1.51 -9.74 -10.73
N GLY A 49 2.34 -9.65 -9.69
CA GLY A 49 3.26 -8.52 -9.50
C GLY A 49 4.37 -8.40 -10.54
N ASP A 50 4.59 -9.41 -11.36
CA ASP A 50 5.48 -9.40 -12.52
C ASP A 50 4.82 -8.81 -13.79
N LYS A 51 3.50 -8.72 -13.81
CA LYS A 51 2.69 -8.34 -14.97
C LYS A 51 1.90 -7.05 -14.78
N LEU A 52 1.53 -6.74 -13.54
CA LEU A 52 0.73 -5.57 -13.20
C LEU A 52 1.39 -4.75 -12.09
N GLU A 53 1.37 -3.44 -12.21
CA GLU A 53 1.73 -2.57 -11.10
C GLU A 53 0.64 -2.61 -10.02
N ILE A 54 1.03 -2.72 -8.76
CA ILE A 54 0.11 -2.82 -7.64
C ILE A 54 0.14 -1.54 -6.82
N ILE A 55 -1.02 -0.92 -6.63
CA ILE A 55 -1.21 0.22 -5.74
C ILE A 55 -1.95 -0.27 -4.49
N LEU A 56 -1.38 -0.03 -3.32
CA LEU A 56 -2.07 -0.33 -2.06
C LEU A 56 -2.85 0.89 -1.60
N ASP A 57 -4.16 0.76 -1.45
CA ASP A 57 -5.05 1.80 -0.90
C ASP A 57 -5.72 1.35 0.39
N GLY A 58 -5.71 2.23 1.37
CA GLY A 58 -6.35 2.01 2.65
C GLY A 58 -5.40 1.59 3.77
N GLY A 59 -5.67 2.11 4.97
CA GLY A 59 -4.88 1.83 6.17
C GLY A 59 -3.52 2.53 6.25
N VAL A 60 -3.06 3.21 5.20
CA VAL A 60 -1.80 3.95 5.19
C VAL A 60 -1.93 5.23 6.01
N ARG A 61 -1.16 5.33 7.09
CA ARG A 61 -1.21 6.48 8.04
C ARG A 61 0.15 7.06 8.35
N ARG A 62 1.23 6.39 7.99
CA ARG A 62 2.62 6.72 8.34
C ARG A 62 3.58 6.29 7.24
N GLY A 63 4.76 6.89 7.22
CA GLY A 63 5.83 6.48 6.30
C GLY A 63 6.25 5.02 6.43
N THR A 64 6.23 4.46 7.65
CA THR A 64 6.48 3.02 7.88
C THR A 64 5.47 2.12 7.17
N HIS A 65 4.20 2.53 7.06
CA HIS A 65 3.19 1.74 6.33
C HIS A 65 3.50 1.73 4.84
N VAL A 66 3.98 2.85 4.28
CA VAL A 66 4.44 2.93 2.89
C VAL A 66 5.61 1.98 2.64
N LEU A 67 6.65 2.03 3.48
CA LEU A 67 7.81 1.14 3.36
C LEU A 67 7.43 -0.34 3.42
N LYS A 68 6.53 -0.71 4.34
CA LYS A 68 6.02 -2.09 4.43
C LYS A 68 5.26 -2.51 3.17
N ALA A 69 4.42 -1.65 2.63
CA ALA A 69 3.67 -1.94 1.41
C ALA A 69 4.60 -2.11 0.20
N LEU A 70 5.58 -1.23 0.03
CA LEU A 70 6.58 -1.34 -1.03
C LEU A 70 7.40 -2.63 -0.88
N ALA A 71 7.84 -2.95 0.33
CA ALA A 71 8.58 -4.19 0.59
C ALA A 71 7.74 -5.45 0.36
N ALA A 72 6.42 -5.38 0.50
CA ALA A 72 5.48 -6.47 0.22
C ALA A 72 5.06 -6.57 -1.27
N GLY A 73 5.59 -5.71 -2.14
CA GLY A 73 5.37 -5.78 -3.59
C GLY A 73 4.46 -4.70 -4.18
N ALA A 74 3.98 -3.74 -3.38
CA ALA A 74 3.30 -2.59 -3.95
C ALA A 74 4.28 -1.66 -4.68
N LYS A 75 3.82 -1.03 -5.76
CA LYS A 75 4.56 0.01 -6.49
C LYS A 75 4.32 1.40 -5.91
N ALA A 76 3.11 1.63 -5.38
CA ALA A 76 2.71 2.88 -4.78
C ALA A 76 1.67 2.63 -3.67
N CYS A 77 1.46 3.67 -2.84
CA CYS A 77 0.41 3.70 -1.83
C CYS A 77 -0.53 4.87 -2.07
N SER A 78 -1.81 4.64 -1.78
CA SER A 78 -2.86 5.66 -1.72
C SER A 78 -3.40 5.76 -0.28
N PHE A 79 -3.86 6.94 0.09
CA PHE A 79 -4.51 7.16 1.39
C PHE A 79 -5.55 8.28 1.30
N GLY A 80 -6.75 8.02 1.78
CA GLY A 80 -7.84 9.00 1.79
C GLY A 80 -8.01 9.67 3.15
N LYS A 81 -8.26 8.91 4.22
CA LYS A 81 -8.62 9.45 5.53
C LYS A 81 -7.56 10.37 6.13
N MET A 82 -6.27 10.05 5.98
CA MET A 82 -5.20 10.91 6.50
C MET A 82 -5.15 12.26 5.79
N PHE A 83 -5.35 12.25 4.47
CA PHE A 83 -5.47 13.48 3.69
C PHE A 83 -6.66 14.32 4.19
N LEU A 84 -7.85 13.71 4.30
CA LEU A 84 -9.07 14.40 4.73
C LEU A 84 -8.95 14.98 6.15
N PHE A 85 -8.38 14.21 7.09
CA PHE A 85 -8.18 14.68 8.46
C PHE A 85 -7.18 15.84 8.55
N SER A 86 -6.10 15.76 7.77
CA SER A 86 -5.10 16.83 7.73
C SER A 86 -5.65 18.09 7.09
N LEU A 87 -6.46 17.95 6.03
CA LEU A 87 -7.15 19.06 5.39
C LEU A 87 -8.15 19.72 6.35
N ALA A 88 -8.94 18.91 7.07
CA ALA A 88 -9.92 19.40 8.03
C ALA A 88 -9.27 20.11 9.23
N ALA A 89 -8.10 19.63 9.68
CA ALA A 89 -7.41 20.17 10.84
C ALA A 89 -6.62 21.45 10.54
N GLY A 90 -6.06 21.61 9.33
CA GLY A 90 -5.14 22.70 9.04
C GLY A 90 -5.14 23.17 7.58
N GLY A 91 -6.17 22.84 6.80
CA GLY A 91 -6.25 23.24 5.40
C GLY A 91 -5.04 22.77 4.59
N GLN A 92 -4.57 23.61 3.69
CA GLN A 92 -3.38 23.34 2.86
C GLN A 92 -2.15 23.03 3.72
N GLN A 93 -1.89 23.83 4.75
CA GLN A 93 -0.74 23.66 5.63
C GLN A 93 -0.77 22.32 6.37
N GLY A 94 -1.96 21.85 6.77
CA GLY A 94 -2.14 20.54 7.38
C GLY A 94 -1.75 19.40 6.42
N VAL A 95 -2.11 19.51 5.16
CA VAL A 95 -1.73 18.53 4.12
C VAL A 95 -0.23 18.57 3.84
N GLU A 96 0.36 19.73 3.69
CA GLU A 96 1.80 19.89 3.50
C GLU A 96 2.60 19.30 4.68
N HIS A 97 2.15 19.53 5.90
CA HIS A 97 2.75 18.97 7.11
C HIS A 97 2.64 17.44 7.14
N LEU A 98 1.49 16.88 6.77
CA LEU A 98 1.32 15.42 6.64
C LEU A 98 2.33 14.83 5.67
N LEU A 99 2.40 15.37 4.45
CA LEU A 99 3.29 14.86 3.41
C LEU A 99 4.76 14.97 3.80
N LYS A 100 5.15 16.09 4.39
CA LYS A 100 6.50 16.29 4.92
C LYS A 100 6.84 15.26 6.01
N ASN A 101 5.96 15.05 6.98
CA ASN A 101 6.18 14.08 8.05
C ASN A 101 6.29 12.66 7.51
N MET A 102 5.46 12.27 6.54
CA MET A 102 5.53 10.95 5.91
C MET A 102 6.86 10.78 5.17
N HIS A 103 7.30 11.79 4.43
CA HIS A 103 8.58 11.77 3.73
C HIS A 103 9.76 11.66 4.69
N ASP A 104 9.78 12.47 5.76
CA ASP A 104 10.84 12.45 6.77
C ASP A 104 10.90 11.10 7.50
N GLU A 105 9.74 10.51 7.79
CA GLU A 105 9.65 9.19 8.41
C GLU A 105 10.15 8.09 7.46
N ILE A 106 9.81 8.13 6.17
CA ILE A 106 10.30 7.21 5.15
C ILE A 106 11.83 7.30 5.09
N SER A 107 12.37 8.50 4.92
CA SER A 107 13.81 8.75 4.78
C SER A 107 14.59 8.24 5.99
N ARG A 108 14.14 8.59 7.20
CA ARG A 108 14.77 8.14 8.45
C ARG A 108 14.75 6.61 8.57
N ASN A 109 13.61 5.98 8.29
CA ASN A 109 13.49 4.53 8.43
C ASN A 109 14.29 3.79 7.36
N MET A 110 14.41 4.30 6.16
CA MET A 110 15.30 3.73 5.15
C MET A 110 16.77 3.73 5.61
N VAL A 111 17.22 4.83 6.21
CA VAL A 111 18.58 4.88 6.81
C VAL A 111 18.75 3.83 7.90
N LEU A 112 17.78 3.73 8.83
CA LEU A 112 17.81 2.74 9.92
C LEU A 112 17.78 1.29 9.43
N MET A 113 17.14 1.04 8.28
CA MET A 113 17.09 -0.29 7.64
C MET A 113 18.30 -0.57 6.75
N GLY A 114 19.21 0.37 6.57
CA GLY A 114 20.35 0.25 5.68
C GLY A 114 19.98 0.22 4.20
N CYS A 115 18.84 0.79 3.83
CA CYS A 115 18.36 0.86 2.44
C CYS A 115 18.76 2.20 1.81
N LYS A 116 19.55 2.18 0.73
CA LYS A 116 20.01 3.39 0.02
C LYS A 116 18.96 3.94 -0.93
N ASN A 117 18.07 3.08 -1.43
CA ASN A 117 17.01 3.45 -2.36
C ASN A 117 15.83 2.47 -2.23
N LEU A 118 14.68 2.85 -2.81
CA LEU A 118 13.44 2.05 -2.74
C LEU A 118 13.55 0.67 -3.40
N LYS A 119 14.48 0.46 -4.35
CA LYS A 119 14.67 -0.83 -5.02
C LYS A 119 15.27 -1.90 -4.10
N GLU A 120 15.87 -1.49 -2.98
CA GLU A 120 16.40 -2.40 -1.96
C GLU A 120 15.32 -2.87 -0.99
N LEU A 121 14.13 -2.28 -1.03
CA LEU A 121 12.97 -2.74 -0.27
C LEU A 121 12.41 -4.00 -0.93
N ASN A 122 12.40 -5.08 -0.18
CA ASN A 122 11.84 -6.35 -0.62
C ASN A 122 11.30 -7.14 0.58
N ASN A 123 10.67 -8.26 0.31
CA ASN A 123 9.99 -9.07 1.32
C ASN A 123 10.90 -9.60 2.44
N SER A 124 12.24 -9.68 2.23
CA SER A 124 13.19 -10.07 3.28
C SER A 124 13.29 -9.05 4.42
N LYS A 125 12.83 -7.81 4.20
CA LYS A 125 12.77 -6.75 5.20
C LYS A 125 11.51 -6.83 6.09
N LEU A 126 10.62 -7.78 5.84
CA LEU A 126 9.35 -7.93 6.55
C LEU A 126 9.32 -9.18 7.41
N ILE A 127 8.74 -9.02 8.60
CA ILE A 127 8.36 -10.14 9.47
C ILE A 127 6.84 -10.09 9.60
N TYR A 128 6.18 -11.13 9.10
CA TYR A 128 4.74 -11.29 9.26
C TYR A 128 4.45 -11.94 10.61
N ARG A 129 3.61 -11.29 11.42
CA ARG A 129 3.09 -11.90 12.64
C ARG A 129 2.01 -12.91 12.25
N ARG A 130 2.10 -14.08 12.81
CA ARG A 130 1.05 -15.12 12.73
C ARG A 130 -0.04 -14.83 13.73
#